data_da26a621b94329f8a99a2063454d8859
#
_entry.id   da26a621b94329f8a99a2063454d8859
#
_cell.length_a   1.000
_cell.length_b   1.000
_cell.length_c   1.000
_cell.angle_alpha   90.00
_cell.angle_beta   90.00
_cell.angle_gamma   90.00
#
_symmetry.space_group_name_H-M   'P 1'
#
loop_
_entity.id
_entity.type
_entity.pdbx_description
1 polymer ?
#
loop_
_entity_poly.entity_id
_entity_poly.type
_entity_poly.pdbx_seq_one_letter_code
_entity_poly.pdbx_strand_id
1 'polypeptide(L)'
;GALQTAWQSAASMFNETWSYRSWQERGDVHTKAMEKLRSLINVVSHGGNFLLNIGPKGDGSVVPFEKEVLTEIGAWLEKNGEAIYDTDASPFREQYEWGAITRKENTLYLILSGKYPLHGEIILNTPGFKLKEAKGNYTHISQKKGNLHITVPQTAYNNTDIEVLSLDMDVTTPIAATHEYVPNYSYSCFDYYSNYRSTVSYEWEIPNRNTQLELTYTPQEIGKELVITCLLYTSPSPRDS
;
A
#
# COMPACT_ATOMS: atom_id res chain seq x y z
N GLY A 1 5.06 5.60 -3.08
CA GLY A 1 5.99 4.47 -2.98
C GLY A 1 6.24 4.10 -1.52
N ALA A 2 6.76 2.89 -1.28
CA ALA A 2 7.12 2.45 0.06
C ALA A 2 8.27 3.30 0.61
N LEU A 3 8.22 3.62 1.91
CA LEU A 3 9.35 4.23 2.60
C LEU A 3 10.43 3.16 2.84
N GLN A 4 11.71 3.51 2.70
CA GLN A 4 12.82 2.58 2.97
C GLN A 4 13.12 2.44 4.48
N THR A 5 12.56 3.31 5.30
CA THR A 5 12.66 3.24 6.76
C THR A 5 11.44 2.56 7.33
N ALA A 6 11.62 1.79 8.41
CA ALA A 6 10.49 1.24 9.14
C ALA A 6 9.57 2.37 9.62
N TRP A 7 8.28 2.24 9.38
CA TRP A 7 7.26 3.20 9.80
C TRP A 7 6.01 2.50 10.29
N GLN A 8 5.20 3.22 11.03
CA GLN A 8 3.97 2.73 11.60
C GLN A 8 2.86 3.77 11.44
N SER A 9 1.67 3.30 11.08
CA SER A 9 0.45 4.08 11.14
C SER A 9 -0.38 3.64 12.33
N ALA A 10 -0.75 4.57 13.18
CA ALA A 10 -1.65 4.32 14.29
C ALA A 10 -3.05 4.82 13.94
N ALA A 11 -4.05 3.99 14.19
CA ALA A 11 -5.46 4.32 14.03
C ALA A 11 -6.27 3.89 15.25
N SER A 12 -7.36 4.58 15.52
CA SER A 12 -8.33 4.16 16.52
C SER A 12 -9.47 3.39 15.88
N MET A 13 -10.20 2.60 16.68
CA MET A 13 -11.43 1.93 16.25
C MET A 13 -12.45 2.96 15.69
N PHE A 14 -12.51 4.13 16.31
CA PHE A 14 -13.35 5.25 15.88
C PHE A 14 -12.50 6.49 15.64
N ASN A 15 -12.78 7.23 14.56
CA ASN A 15 -11.98 8.38 14.16
C ASN A 15 -12.02 9.55 15.16
N GLU A 16 -13.10 9.62 15.94
CA GLU A 16 -13.37 10.73 16.85
C GLU A 16 -12.68 10.57 18.23
N THR A 17 -12.13 9.38 18.51
CA THR A 17 -11.62 9.11 19.87
C THR A 17 -10.57 8.02 19.91
N TRP A 18 -9.61 8.21 20.83
CA TRP A 18 -8.61 7.22 21.21
C TRP A 18 -8.97 6.47 22.50
N SER A 19 -10.09 6.84 23.14
CA SER A 19 -10.52 6.28 24.42
C SER A 19 -12.00 5.92 24.38
N TYR A 20 -12.43 5.15 25.39
CA TYR A 20 -13.83 4.79 25.57
C TYR A 20 -14.73 6.01 25.69
N ARG A 21 -15.87 5.92 25.02
CA ARG A 21 -17.01 6.84 25.18
C ARG A 21 -18.31 6.05 25.24
N SER A 22 -19.10 6.27 26.29
CA SER A 22 -20.36 5.56 26.50
C SER A 22 -21.41 5.85 25.40
N TRP A 23 -21.36 7.04 24.84
CA TRP A 23 -22.25 7.55 23.80
C TRP A 23 -21.76 7.32 22.36
N GLN A 24 -20.66 6.58 22.19
CA GLN A 24 -20.11 6.29 20.86
C GLN A 24 -21.12 5.51 20.03
N GLU A 25 -21.50 6.03 18.87
CA GLU A 25 -22.24 5.28 17.87
C GLU A 25 -21.32 4.22 17.24
N ARG A 26 -21.76 2.96 17.24
CA ARG A 26 -20.90 1.85 16.85
C ARG A 26 -21.23 1.26 15.49
N GLY A 27 -22.50 1.36 15.07
CA GLY A 27 -22.95 0.86 13.78
C GLY A 27 -22.87 -0.67 13.67
N ASP A 28 -22.58 -1.13 12.47
CA ASP A 28 -22.48 -2.56 12.14
C ASP A 28 -21.04 -3.08 12.34
N VAL A 29 -20.91 -4.22 13.00
CA VAL A 29 -19.63 -4.87 13.32
C VAL A 29 -18.84 -5.20 12.05
N HIS A 30 -19.50 -5.84 11.09
CA HIS A 30 -18.86 -6.28 9.85
C HIS A 30 -18.33 -5.09 9.03
N THR A 31 -19.15 -4.05 8.86
CA THR A 31 -18.76 -2.82 8.17
C THR A 31 -17.51 -2.21 8.81
N LYS A 32 -17.46 -2.19 10.15
CA LYS A 32 -16.31 -1.66 10.90
C LYS A 32 -15.07 -2.55 10.74
N ALA A 33 -15.23 -3.86 10.77
CA ALA A 33 -14.13 -4.80 10.54
C ALA A 33 -13.52 -4.61 9.15
N MET A 34 -14.36 -4.50 8.11
CA MET A 34 -13.89 -4.25 6.74
C MET A 34 -13.21 -2.88 6.56
N GLU A 35 -13.69 -1.85 7.26
CA GLU A 35 -13.04 -0.53 7.30
C GLU A 35 -11.59 -0.64 7.84
N LYS A 36 -11.42 -1.34 8.97
CA LYS A 36 -10.10 -1.48 9.60
C LYS A 36 -9.18 -2.44 8.83
N LEU A 37 -9.72 -3.48 8.22
CA LEU A 37 -8.96 -4.34 7.29
C LEU A 37 -8.44 -3.56 6.09
N ARG A 38 -9.26 -2.70 5.48
CA ARG A 38 -8.80 -1.82 4.38
C ARG A 38 -7.68 -0.89 4.83
N SER A 39 -7.77 -0.36 6.05
CA SER A 39 -6.70 0.46 6.63
C SER A 39 -5.40 -0.32 6.83
N LEU A 40 -5.48 -1.53 7.38
CA LEU A 40 -4.36 -2.46 7.54
C LEU A 40 -3.71 -2.76 6.18
N ILE A 41 -4.51 -3.18 5.21
CA ILE A 41 -4.05 -3.53 3.85
C ILE A 41 -3.34 -2.35 3.20
N ASN A 42 -3.92 -1.15 3.29
CA ASN A 42 -3.31 0.04 2.74
C ASN A 42 -1.94 0.33 3.37
N VAL A 43 -1.82 0.23 4.68
CA VAL A 43 -0.54 0.46 5.39
C VAL A 43 0.50 -0.58 5.00
N VAL A 44 0.15 -1.87 5.04
CA VAL A 44 1.08 -2.98 4.78
C VAL A 44 1.53 -2.98 3.31
N SER A 45 0.64 -2.72 2.36
CA SER A 45 0.99 -2.63 0.94
C SER A 45 1.97 -1.50 0.62
N HIS A 46 2.16 -0.55 1.54
CA HIS A 46 3.16 0.51 1.47
C HIS A 46 4.38 0.26 2.36
N GLY A 47 4.50 -0.94 2.95
CA GLY A 47 5.64 -1.34 3.78
C GLY A 47 5.60 -0.81 5.21
N GLY A 48 4.42 -0.42 5.71
CA GLY A 48 4.23 0.05 7.08
C GLY A 48 3.68 -1.00 8.01
N ASN A 49 3.77 -0.73 9.31
CA ASN A 49 3.10 -1.48 10.37
C ASN A 49 1.82 -0.75 10.77
N PHE A 50 0.76 -1.50 11.02
CA PHE A 50 -0.52 -0.95 11.44
C PHE A 50 -0.76 -1.21 12.92
N LEU A 51 -1.02 -0.15 13.69
CA LEU A 51 -1.41 -0.22 15.10
C LEU A 51 -2.87 0.19 15.21
N LEU A 52 -3.73 -0.73 15.66
CA LEU A 52 -5.15 -0.46 15.91
C LEU A 52 -5.39 -0.30 17.41
N ASN A 53 -5.78 0.90 17.81
CA ASN A 53 -6.15 1.21 19.18
C ASN A 53 -7.63 0.90 19.43
N ILE A 54 -7.92 0.33 20.60
CA ILE A 54 -9.28 0.13 21.14
C ILE A 54 -9.51 1.02 22.35
N GLY A 55 -10.77 1.25 22.71
CA GLY A 55 -11.16 2.06 23.87
C GLY A 55 -11.70 1.21 25.02
N PRO A 56 -10.86 0.63 25.91
CA PRO A 56 -11.37 -0.14 27.05
C PRO A 56 -12.15 0.75 28.02
N LYS A 57 -13.12 0.15 28.71
CA LYS A 57 -13.86 0.82 29.78
C LYS A 57 -12.96 1.11 30.99
N GLY A 58 -13.47 1.92 31.92
CA GLY A 58 -12.73 2.28 33.13
C GLY A 58 -12.38 1.10 34.05
N ASP A 59 -13.07 -0.03 33.95
CA ASP A 59 -12.78 -1.30 34.62
C ASP A 59 -11.78 -2.19 33.86
N GLY A 60 -11.27 -1.71 32.70
CA GLY A 60 -10.35 -2.46 31.85
C GLY A 60 -11.03 -3.43 30.89
N SER A 61 -12.34 -3.59 30.92
CA SER A 61 -13.07 -4.49 30.02
C SER A 61 -13.13 -3.92 28.60
N VAL A 62 -12.97 -4.81 27.60
CA VAL A 62 -13.15 -4.47 26.17
C VAL A 62 -14.65 -4.39 25.87
N VAL A 63 -15.04 -3.37 25.12
CA VAL A 63 -16.42 -3.21 24.66
C VAL A 63 -16.81 -4.38 23.76
N PRO A 64 -17.99 -5.03 23.96
CA PRO A 64 -18.42 -6.17 23.15
C PRO A 64 -18.32 -5.93 21.66
N PHE A 65 -18.79 -4.80 21.17
CA PHE A 65 -18.68 -4.40 19.76
C PHE A 65 -17.23 -4.44 19.24
N GLU A 66 -16.28 -3.85 19.98
CA GLU A 66 -14.88 -3.83 19.56
C GLU A 66 -14.27 -5.23 19.60
N LYS A 67 -14.67 -6.06 20.56
CA LYS A 67 -14.27 -7.46 20.62
C LYS A 67 -14.76 -8.23 19.40
N GLU A 68 -16.01 -8.04 18.99
CA GLU A 68 -16.59 -8.68 17.80
C GLU A 68 -15.88 -8.23 16.53
N VAL A 69 -15.62 -6.93 16.37
CA VAL A 69 -14.85 -6.38 15.23
C VAL A 69 -13.46 -7.01 15.17
N LEU A 70 -12.74 -7.07 16.29
CA LEU A 70 -11.42 -7.70 16.34
C LEU A 70 -11.48 -9.21 16.03
N THR A 71 -12.56 -9.88 16.43
CA THR A 71 -12.76 -11.31 16.14
C THR A 71 -12.94 -11.53 14.63
N GLU A 72 -13.72 -10.69 13.95
CA GLU A 72 -13.86 -10.78 12.48
C GLU A 72 -12.56 -10.47 11.75
N ILE A 73 -11.83 -9.43 12.18
CA ILE A 73 -10.50 -9.14 11.63
C ILE A 73 -9.57 -10.34 11.83
N GLY A 74 -9.58 -10.95 13.03
CA GLY A 74 -8.79 -12.13 13.33
C GLY A 74 -9.13 -13.33 12.44
N ALA A 75 -10.42 -13.59 12.21
CA ALA A 75 -10.86 -14.67 11.32
C ALA A 75 -10.42 -14.45 9.87
N TRP A 76 -10.47 -13.21 9.39
CA TRP A 76 -9.95 -12.88 8.06
C TRP A 76 -8.44 -13.08 7.97
N LEU A 77 -7.69 -12.67 9.01
CA LEU A 77 -6.23 -12.83 9.07
C LEU A 77 -5.82 -14.28 9.21
N GLU A 78 -6.60 -15.12 9.90
CA GLU A 78 -6.35 -16.57 9.97
C GLU A 78 -6.37 -17.21 8.59
N LYS A 79 -7.27 -16.75 7.71
CA LYS A 79 -7.40 -17.24 6.34
C LYS A 79 -6.38 -16.61 5.38
N ASN A 80 -6.10 -15.32 5.51
CA ASN A 80 -5.39 -14.53 4.51
C ASN A 80 -4.08 -13.90 5.05
N GLY A 81 -3.63 -14.30 6.23
CA GLY A 81 -2.48 -13.68 6.91
C GLY A 81 -1.17 -13.76 6.11
N GLU A 82 -1.04 -14.74 5.22
CA GLU A 82 0.12 -14.82 4.32
C GLU A 82 0.30 -13.58 3.44
N ALA A 83 -0.80 -12.92 3.09
CA ALA A 83 -0.78 -11.68 2.32
C ALA A 83 -0.45 -10.44 3.16
N ILE A 84 -0.32 -10.59 4.47
CA ILE A 84 -0.10 -9.48 5.42
C ILE A 84 1.20 -9.64 6.20
N TYR A 85 1.44 -10.82 6.79
CA TYR A 85 2.58 -11.04 7.68
C TYR A 85 3.86 -11.35 6.90
N ASP A 86 4.96 -10.70 7.30
CA ASP A 86 6.28 -10.82 6.67
C ASP A 86 6.25 -10.52 5.16
N THR A 87 5.41 -9.59 4.75
CA THR A 87 5.34 -9.15 3.37
C THR A 87 6.11 -7.86 3.17
N ASP A 88 6.68 -7.73 2.00
CA ASP A 88 7.21 -6.48 1.47
C ASP A 88 6.06 -5.64 0.88
N ALA A 89 6.31 -4.35 0.75
CA ALA A 89 5.44 -3.45 -0.01
C ALA A 89 5.26 -3.93 -1.45
N SER A 90 4.22 -3.40 -2.10
CA SER A 90 4.02 -3.60 -3.54
C SER A 90 5.32 -3.33 -4.32
N PRO A 91 5.77 -4.26 -5.16
CA PRO A 91 6.92 -4.02 -6.04
C PRO A 91 6.60 -3.02 -7.16
N PHE A 92 5.33 -2.68 -7.31
CA PHE A 92 4.84 -1.73 -8.31
C PHE A 92 4.54 -0.39 -7.67
N ARG A 93 4.89 0.69 -8.36
CA ARG A 93 4.67 2.08 -7.88
C ARG A 93 3.23 2.55 -8.06
N GLU A 94 2.45 1.83 -8.83
CA GLU A 94 1.08 2.19 -9.16
C GLU A 94 0.15 1.98 -7.98
N GLN A 95 -0.80 2.90 -7.83
CA GLN A 95 -1.93 2.74 -6.92
C GLN A 95 -3.12 2.22 -7.72
N TYR A 96 -3.80 1.23 -7.18
CA TYR A 96 -4.91 0.57 -7.86
C TYR A 96 -6.24 0.87 -7.16
N GLU A 97 -7.23 1.30 -7.92
CA GLU A 97 -8.59 1.49 -7.36
C GLU A 97 -9.25 0.18 -6.94
N TRP A 98 -8.86 -0.94 -7.55
CA TRP A 98 -9.41 -2.26 -7.26
C TRP A 98 -8.89 -2.88 -5.96
N GLY A 99 -7.79 -2.41 -5.40
CA GLY A 99 -7.22 -2.96 -4.18
C GLY A 99 -5.75 -2.66 -3.99
N ALA A 100 -5.03 -3.61 -3.42
CA ALA A 100 -3.62 -3.46 -3.08
C ALA A 100 -2.82 -4.71 -3.45
N ILE A 101 -1.49 -4.56 -3.51
CA ILE A 101 -0.56 -5.66 -3.74
C ILE A 101 0.44 -5.69 -2.59
N THR A 102 0.70 -6.88 -2.07
CA THR A 102 1.83 -7.18 -1.20
C THR A 102 2.68 -8.28 -1.85
N ARG A 103 3.89 -8.45 -1.37
CA ARG A 103 4.81 -9.46 -1.89
C ARG A 103 5.48 -10.21 -0.76
N LYS A 104 5.62 -11.52 -0.92
CA LYS A 104 6.47 -12.35 -0.07
C LYS A 104 7.33 -13.23 -0.97
N GLU A 105 8.63 -13.04 -0.94
CA GLU A 105 9.57 -13.72 -1.84
C GLU A 105 9.16 -13.58 -3.32
N ASN A 106 8.75 -14.68 -3.95
CA ASN A 106 8.31 -14.73 -5.34
C ASN A 106 6.79 -14.72 -5.50
N THR A 107 6.04 -14.62 -4.42
CA THR A 107 4.58 -14.61 -4.44
C THR A 107 4.06 -13.17 -4.34
N LEU A 108 3.20 -12.79 -5.28
CA LEU A 108 2.42 -11.57 -5.23
C LEU A 108 1.02 -11.88 -4.71
N TYR A 109 0.56 -11.10 -3.75
CA TYR A 109 -0.79 -11.18 -3.22
C TYR A 109 -1.58 -9.96 -3.71
N LEU A 110 -2.60 -10.21 -4.52
CA LEU A 110 -3.54 -9.19 -4.96
C LEU A 110 -4.73 -9.19 -4.02
N ILE A 111 -4.89 -8.14 -3.24
CA ILE A 111 -5.92 -8.01 -2.21
C ILE A 111 -7.04 -7.14 -2.76
N LEU A 112 -8.21 -7.74 -3.01
CA LEU A 112 -9.35 -7.12 -3.69
C LEU A 112 -10.17 -6.27 -2.72
N SER A 113 -9.57 -5.20 -2.20
CA SER A 113 -10.14 -4.38 -1.11
C SER A 113 -10.78 -3.07 -1.59
N GLY A 114 -10.72 -2.77 -2.88
CA GLY A 114 -11.17 -1.53 -3.48
C GLY A 114 -12.46 -1.63 -4.28
N LYS A 115 -12.50 -0.93 -5.42
CA LYS A 115 -13.64 -0.93 -6.35
C LYS A 115 -13.52 -2.06 -7.36
N TYR A 116 -14.65 -2.63 -7.76
CA TYR A 116 -14.67 -3.58 -8.87
C TYR A 116 -14.08 -2.95 -10.13
N PRO A 117 -13.06 -3.59 -10.75
CA PRO A 117 -12.43 -3.03 -11.92
C PRO A 117 -13.36 -3.04 -13.13
N LEU A 118 -13.14 -2.13 -14.06
CA LEU A 118 -13.93 -2.04 -15.29
C LEU A 118 -13.92 -3.38 -16.03
N HIS A 119 -15.09 -3.91 -16.31
CA HIS A 119 -15.30 -5.23 -16.92
C HIS A 119 -14.66 -6.40 -16.13
N GLY A 120 -14.31 -6.19 -14.86
CA GLY A 120 -13.63 -7.19 -14.04
C GLY A 120 -12.17 -7.44 -14.42
N GLU A 121 -11.56 -6.59 -15.26
CA GLU A 121 -10.21 -6.79 -15.73
C GLU A 121 -9.18 -6.02 -14.89
N ILE A 122 -8.21 -6.75 -14.37
CA ILE A 122 -7.00 -6.22 -13.72
C ILE A 122 -5.85 -6.42 -14.69
N ILE A 123 -5.16 -5.33 -15.02
CA ILE A 123 -3.97 -5.37 -15.88
C ILE A 123 -2.79 -4.89 -15.03
N LEU A 124 -1.77 -5.74 -14.90
CA LEU A 124 -0.54 -5.42 -14.20
C LEU A 124 0.63 -5.47 -15.19
N ASN A 125 1.43 -4.42 -15.19
CA ASN A 125 2.73 -4.46 -15.85
C ASN A 125 3.72 -5.17 -14.93
N THR A 126 4.18 -6.36 -15.33
CA THR A 126 5.03 -7.23 -14.52
C THR A 126 6.37 -7.53 -15.22
N PRO A 127 7.18 -6.48 -15.54
CA PRO A 127 8.46 -6.70 -16.21
C PRO A 127 9.37 -7.53 -15.28
N GLY A 128 10.03 -8.55 -15.85
CA GLY A 128 10.92 -9.42 -15.10
C GLY A 128 10.24 -10.49 -14.23
N PHE A 129 8.90 -10.57 -14.27
CA PHE A 129 8.13 -11.61 -13.60
C PHE A 129 7.40 -12.48 -14.62
N LYS A 130 7.44 -13.78 -14.43
CA LYS A 130 6.68 -14.74 -15.22
C LYS A 130 5.74 -15.52 -14.30
N LEU A 131 4.46 -15.53 -14.61
CA LEU A 131 3.45 -16.28 -13.85
C LEU A 131 3.73 -17.78 -13.96
N LYS A 132 3.79 -18.46 -12.80
CA LYS A 132 3.83 -19.91 -12.67
C LYS A 132 2.47 -20.49 -12.32
N GLU A 133 1.89 -19.99 -11.22
CA GLU A 133 0.65 -20.49 -10.65
C GLU A 133 -0.17 -19.34 -10.11
N ALA A 134 -1.48 -19.45 -10.16
CA ALA A 134 -2.41 -18.52 -9.55
C ALA A 134 -3.44 -19.27 -8.72
N LYS A 135 -3.81 -18.71 -7.54
CA LYS A 135 -4.84 -19.25 -6.65
C LYS A 135 -5.78 -18.14 -6.24
N GLY A 136 -7.06 -18.44 -6.08
CA GLY A 136 -8.11 -17.54 -5.65
C GLY A 136 -9.27 -17.47 -6.62
N ASN A 137 -10.11 -16.46 -6.47
CA ASN A 137 -11.35 -16.32 -7.23
C ASN A 137 -11.12 -15.46 -8.49
N TYR A 138 -10.73 -16.10 -9.59
CA TYR A 138 -10.58 -15.49 -10.91
C TYR A 138 -11.22 -16.38 -11.98
N THR A 139 -11.62 -15.80 -13.11
CA THR A 139 -12.21 -16.53 -14.23
C THR A 139 -11.22 -16.78 -15.37
N HIS A 140 -10.28 -15.85 -15.56
CA HIS A 140 -9.25 -15.96 -16.57
C HIS A 140 -7.97 -15.26 -16.11
N ILE A 141 -6.82 -15.84 -16.46
CA ILE A 141 -5.52 -15.23 -16.28
C ILE A 141 -4.61 -15.54 -17.46
N SER A 142 -3.92 -14.53 -17.96
CA SER A 142 -2.94 -14.70 -19.03
C SER A 142 -1.84 -13.65 -18.92
N GLN A 143 -0.65 -13.98 -19.40
CA GLN A 143 0.46 -13.03 -19.46
C GLN A 143 0.92 -12.84 -20.91
N LYS A 144 0.94 -11.60 -21.38
CA LYS A 144 1.36 -11.25 -22.75
C LYS A 144 2.25 -10.01 -22.73
N LYS A 145 3.41 -10.11 -23.36
CA LYS A 145 4.35 -8.98 -23.51
C LYS A 145 4.66 -8.26 -22.18
N GLY A 146 4.86 -9.02 -21.11
CA GLY A 146 5.16 -8.45 -19.78
C GLY A 146 3.95 -7.92 -19.00
N ASN A 147 2.75 -7.94 -19.58
CA ASN A 147 1.51 -7.60 -18.88
C ASN A 147 0.76 -8.85 -18.45
N LEU A 148 0.33 -8.87 -17.21
CA LEU A 148 -0.55 -9.86 -16.64
C LEU A 148 -1.99 -9.36 -16.71
N HIS A 149 -2.86 -10.13 -17.36
CA HIS A 149 -4.28 -9.86 -17.50
C HIS A 149 -5.05 -10.85 -16.64
N ILE A 150 -5.80 -10.36 -15.68
CA ILE A 150 -6.59 -11.16 -14.75
C ILE A 150 -8.03 -10.71 -14.84
N THR A 151 -8.95 -11.62 -15.09
CA THR A 151 -10.38 -11.36 -15.02
C THR A 151 -10.93 -11.92 -13.72
N VAL A 152 -11.50 -11.07 -12.90
CA VAL A 152 -12.13 -11.44 -11.63
C VAL A 152 -13.65 -11.34 -11.75
N PRO A 153 -14.41 -12.29 -11.18
CA PRO A 153 -15.85 -12.20 -11.18
C PRO A 153 -16.34 -11.10 -10.26
N GLN A 154 -17.49 -10.53 -10.55
CA GLN A 154 -18.10 -9.52 -9.68
C GLN A 154 -18.36 -10.03 -8.26
N THR A 155 -18.56 -11.34 -8.10
CA THR A 155 -18.71 -11.98 -6.80
C THR A 155 -17.50 -11.82 -5.88
N ALA A 156 -16.31 -11.61 -6.44
CA ALA A 156 -15.11 -11.31 -5.65
C ALA A 156 -15.17 -9.94 -4.93
N TYR A 157 -16.13 -9.09 -5.30
CA TYR A 157 -16.33 -7.77 -4.72
C TYR A 157 -17.72 -7.55 -4.10
N ASN A 158 -18.67 -8.42 -4.44
CA ASN A 158 -20.04 -8.32 -3.91
C ASN A 158 -20.17 -8.94 -2.52
N ASN A 159 -19.20 -9.72 -2.13
CA ASN A 159 -19.19 -10.34 -0.82
C ASN A 159 -18.71 -9.33 0.22
N THR A 160 -19.19 -9.56 1.39
CA THR A 160 -18.83 -8.82 2.57
C THR A 160 -17.33 -8.94 2.89
N ASP A 161 -16.65 -9.99 2.39
CA ASP A 161 -15.24 -10.25 2.66
C ASP A 161 -14.30 -9.72 1.57
N ILE A 162 -13.11 -9.31 2.01
CA ILE A 162 -12.01 -8.94 1.13
C ILE A 162 -11.33 -10.23 0.65
N GLU A 163 -11.34 -10.47 -0.66
CA GLU A 163 -10.70 -11.64 -1.26
C GLU A 163 -9.23 -11.39 -1.61
N VAL A 164 -8.44 -12.47 -1.63
CA VAL A 164 -7.03 -12.45 -1.96
C VAL A 164 -6.75 -13.43 -3.09
N LEU A 165 -6.04 -12.96 -4.12
CA LEU A 165 -5.43 -13.80 -5.14
C LEU A 165 -3.94 -13.95 -4.84
N SER A 166 -3.44 -15.17 -4.88
CA SER A 166 -2.01 -15.49 -4.74
C SER A 166 -1.44 -15.86 -6.10
N LEU A 167 -0.37 -15.18 -6.50
CA LEU A 167 0.31 -15.39 -7.77
C LEU A 167 1.76 -15.80 -7.50
N ASP A 168 2.11 -17.06 -7.76
CA ASP A 168 3.50 -17.50 -7.72
C ASP A 168 4.20 -17.11 -9.03
N MET A 169 5.32 -16.40 -8.91
CA MET A 169 6.03 -15.80 -10.02
C MET A 169 7.46 -16.32 -10.12
N ASP A 170 7.92 -16.61 -11.33
CA ASP A 170 9.36 -16.70 -11.60
C ASP A 170 9.92 -15.30 -11.80
N VAL A 171 10.97 -14.96 -11.08
CA VAL A 171 11.74 -13.75 -11.35
C VAL A 171 12.71 -14.07 -12.48
N THR A 172 12.42 -13.58 -13.68
CA THR A 172 13.19 -13.89 -14.90
C THR A 172 14.38 -12.94 -15.11
N THR A 173 14.30 -11.76 -14.51
CA THR A 173 15.39 -10.79 -14.47
C THR A 173 15.63 -10.47 -13.00
N PRO A 174 16.85 -10.55 -12.46
CA PRO A 174 17.11 -9.97 -11.16
C PRO A 174 16.60 -8.53 -11.24
N ILE A 175 15.61 -8.19 -10.43
CA ILE A 175 15.30 -6.79 -10.18
C ILE A 175 16.63 -6.30 -9.60
N ALA A 176 17.42 -5.61 -10.42
CA ALA A 176 18.56 -4.89 -9.90
C ALA A 176 17.95 -4.14 -8.73
N ALA A 177 18.47 -4.39 -7.53
CA ALA A 177 18.14 -3.55 -6.40
C ALA A 177 18.58 -2.17 -6.88
N THR A 178 17.65 -1.48 -7.53
CA THR A 178 17.81 -0.08 -7.80
C THR A 178 17.99 0.45 -6.40
N HIS A 179 19.20 0.87 -6.07
CA HIS A 179 19.41 1.73 -4.93
C HIS A 179 18.59 2.97 -5.26
N GLU A 180 17.28 2.84 -5.01
CA GLU A 180 16.40 3.97 -5.11
C GLU A 180 16.86 4.94 -4.05
N TYR A 181 17.43 6.01 -4.53
CA TYR A 181 17.65 7.18 -3.73
C TYR A 181 16.24 7.64 -3.32
N VAL A 182 15.88 7.35 -2.08
CA VAL A 182 14.60 7.80 -1.55
C VAL A 182 14.74 9.27 -1.27
N PRO A 183 14.02 10.14 -1.99
CA PRO A 183 14.00 11.55 -1.63
C PRO A 183 13.51 11.68 -0.19
N ASN A 184 14.20 12.44 0.63
CA ASN A 184 13.72 12.84 1.93
C ASN A 184 12.41 13.61 1.75
N TYR A 185 11.30 13.02 2.17
CA TYR A 185 10.04 13.73 2.23
C TYR A 185 10.05 14.64 3.46
N SER A 186 10.23 15.91 3.27
CA SER A 186 9.89 16.88 4.31
C SER A 186 8.39 17.21 4.19
N TYR A 187 7.58 16.63 5.03
CA TYR A 187 6.22 17.15 5.25
C TYR A 187 6.33 18.42 6.08
N SER A 188 6.03 19.57 5.50
CA SER A 188 5.73 20.73 6.32
C SER A 188 4.35 20.50 6.95
N CYS A 189 4.30 20.49 8.28
CA CYS A 189 3.05 20.37 9.04
C CYS A 189 2.09 21.55 8.88
N PHE A 190 2.43 22.52 8.06
CA PHE A 190 1.61 23.71 7.79
C PHE A 190 0.49 23.47 6.77
N ASP A 191 0.53 22.39 6.00
CA ASP A 191 -0.49 22.12 4.98
C ASP A 191 -1.78 21.48 5.51
N TYR A 192 -1.85 21.22 6.81
CA TYR A 192 -3.05 20.62 7.42
C TYR A 192 -4.27 21.57 7.45
N TYR A 193 -4.06 22.86 7.31
CA TYR A 193 -5.13 23.88 7.39
C TYR A 193 -5.39 24.63 6.08
N SER A 194 -4.60 24.45 5.06
CA SER A 194 -4.86 25.05 3.77
C SER A 194 -5.40 24.01 2.80
N ASN A 195 -6.60 24.21 2.30
CA ASN A 195 -7.24 23.45 1.23
C ASN A 195 -6.49 23.56 -0.12
N TYR A 196 -5.17 23.62 -0.14
CA TYR A 196 -4.41 23.92 -1.34
C TYR A 196 -3.24 22.98 -1.53
N ARG A 197 -3.26 22.34 -2.70
CA ARG A 197 -2.15 21.78 -3.49
C ARG A 197 -0.88 21.55 -2.69
N SER A 198 -0.73 20.33 -2.17
CA SER A 198 0.56 19.87 -1.70
C SER A 198 1.56 19.96 -2.85
N THR A 199 2.46 20.90 -2.78
CA THR A 199 3.65 20.90 -3.64
C THR A 199 4.60 19.90 -3.01
N VAL A 200 4.71 18.73 -3.60
CA VAL A 200 5.73 17.76 -3.20
C VAL A 200 7.04 18.27 -3.78
N SER A 201 7.89 18.83 -2.94
CA SER A 201 9.26 19.15 -3.33
C SER A 201 10.14 17.95 -2.96
N TYR A 202 10.90 17.48 -3.92
CA TYR A 202 11.90 16.43 -3.71
C TYR A 202 13.26 17.12 -3.52
N GLU A 203 13.85 17.00 -2.34
CA GLU A 203 15.24 17.38 -2.12
C GLU A 203 16.13 16.14 -2.29
N TRP A 204 17.11 16.27 -3.15
CA TRP A 204 18.11 15.24 -3.43
C TRP A 204 19.41 15.63 -2.77
N GLU A 205 19.86 14.85 -1.81
CA GLU A 205 21.23 14.98 -1.31
C GLU A 205 22.16 14.16 -2.20
N ILE A 206 23.07 14.84 -2.91
CA ILE A 206 24.10 14.19 -3.71
C ILE A 206 25.32 13.99 -2.82
N PRO A 207 25.62 12.76 -2.36
CA PRO A 207 26.65 12.53 -1.35
C PRO A 207 28.07 12.80 -1.84
N ASN A 208 28.32 12.82 -3.14
CA ASN A 208 29.62 13.22 -3.70
C ASN A 208 29.50 13.58 -5.20
N ARG A 209 30.57 14.20 -5.74
CA ARG A 209 30.63 14.68 -7.13
C ARG A 209 30.61 13.57 -8.21
N ASN A 210 30.72 12.31 -7.83
CA ASN A 210 30.76 11.17 -8.73
C ASN A 210 29.47 10.33 -8.68
N THR A 211 28.41 10.81 -8.06
CA THR A 211 27.12 10.11 -8.00
C THR A 211 26.48 10.15 -9.38
N GLN A 212 26.26 8.98 -9.98
CA GLN A 212 25.45 8.84 -11.18
C GLN A 212 23.99 8.68 -10.79
N LEU A 213 23.12 9.48 -11.39
CA LEU A 213 21.69 9.35 -11.31
C LEU A 213 21.24 8.47 -12.46
N GLU A 214 20.77 7.26 -12.16
CA GLU A 214 20.18 6.37 -13.15
C GLU A 214 18.65 6.45 -13.05
N LEU A 215 18.03 6.98 -14.10
CA LEU A 215 16.58 7.07 -14.20
C LEU A 215 16.05 5.90 -15.00
N THR A 216 15.29 5.01 -14.37
CA THR A 216 14.60 3.93 -15.05
C THR A 216 13.27 4.42 -15.61
N TYR A 217 13.14 4.35 -16.90
CA TYR A 217 11.99 4.81 -17.66
C TYR A 217 10.98 3.70 -17.89
N THR A 218 9.70 3.92 -17.60
CA THR A 218 8.66 2.96 -17.95
C THR A 218 8.15 3.18 -19.37
N PRO A 219 7.88 2.12 -20.15
CA PRO A 219 7.44 2.24 -21.54
C PRO A 219 6.15 3.05 -21.77
N GLN A 220 5.36 3.28 -20.73
CA GLN A 220 4.13 4.08 -20.80
C GLN A 220 4.37 5.58 -20.98
N GLU A 221 5.59 6.02 -20.75
CA GLU A 221 5.98 7.42 -20.83
C GLU A 221 6.77 7.77 -22.10
N ILE A 222 6.89 6.82 -23.01
CA ILE A 222 7.56 7.02 -24.29
C ILE A 222 6.83 8.12 -25.08
N GLY A 223 7.55 9.19 -25.39
CA GLY A 223 7.02 10.34 -26.14
C GLY A 223 6.60 11.52 -25.29
N LYS A 224 6.74 11.46 -23.96
CA LYS A 224 6.65 12.64 -23.09
C LYS A 224 8.01 13.26 -22.88
N GLU A 225 8.06 14.58 -22.91
CA GLU A 225 9.27 15.32 -22.59
C GLU A 225 9.54 15.25 -21.08
N LEU A 226 10.69 14.70 -20.71
CA LEU A 226 11.15 14.67 -19.33
C LEU A 226 12.02 15.91 -19.08
N VAL A 227 11.51 16.87 -18.31
CA VAL A 227 12.28 18.03 -17.90
C VAL A 227 12.88 17.77 -16.52
N ILE A 228 14.21 17.62 -16.47
CA ILE A 228 14.96 17.53 -15.21
C ILE A 228 15.52 18.91 -14.90
N THR A 229 15.02 19.52 -13.84
CA THR A 229 15.57 20.79 -13.34
C THR A 229 16.44 20.51 -12.12
N CYS A 230 17.77 20.64 -12.27
CA CYS A 230 18.70 20.56 -11.16
C CYS A 230 18.95 21.96 -10.60
N LEU A 231 18.57 22.19 -9.35
CA LEU A 231 18.99 23.35 -8.60
C LEU A 231 20.29 23.02 -7.83
N LEU A 232 21.42 23.48 -8.34
CA LEU A 232 22.69 23.39 -7.62
C LEU A 232 22.77 24.56 -6.62
N TYR A 233 22.55 24.28 -5.34
CA TYR A 233 22.87 25.23 -4.28
C TYR A 233 24.37 25.24 -4.05
N THR A 234 25.03 26.31 -4.48
CA THR A 234 26.48 26.50 -4.28
C THR A 234 26.81 27.40 -3.09
N SER A 235 25.82 27.78 -2.30
CA SER A 235 26.03 28.64 -1.14
C SER A 235 26.19 27.83 0.13
N PRO A 236 27.23 28.07 0.95
CA PRO A 236 27.31 27.46 2.27
C PRO A 236 26.14 27.89 3.14
N SER A 237 25.64 26.94 3.94
CA SER A 237 24.57 27.20 4.89
C SER A 237 24.95 28.35 5.85
N PRO A 238 24.02 29.26 6.19
CA PRO A 238 24.28 30.32 7.18
C PRO A 238 24.61 29.83 8.59
N ARG A 239 24.67 28.51 8.81
CA ARG A 239 24.98 27.91 10.11
C ARG A 239 26.46 27.56 10.29
N ASP A 240 27.29 27.75 9.27
CA ASP A 240 28.72 27.45 9.31
C ASP A 240 29.59 28.73 9.42
N SER A 241 29.02 29.82 9.93
CA SER A 241 29.73 31.06 10.29
C SER A 241 29.63 31.38 11.78
#